data_bc0e793bc5fd163ef7af4c66885b9870
#
_entry.id   bc0e793bc5fd163ef7af4c66885b9870
#
_cell.length_a   1.000
_cell.length_b   1.000
_cell.length_c   1.000
_cell.angle_alpha   90.00
_cell.angle_beta   90.00
_cell.angle_gamma   90.00
#
_symmetry.space_group_name_H-M   'P 1'
#
loop_
_entity.id
_entity.type
_entity.pdbx_description
1 polymer ?
#
loop_
_entity_poly.entity_id
_entity_poly.type
_entity_poly.pdbx_seq_one_letter_code
_entity_poly.pdbx_strand_id
1 'polypeptide(L)'
;MTTPRPAVLPAHPAMFAALAVPNFRRYVSGQSLSLIGTWVETVAQALLVLRLTHSGTILGLTTAARYAPILLLSPYAGLLVDRHSKRRVLLATQIGLGLVSAALGAAVLSGSIRLWQVVVLALAFGTLSAADNPARQAFVAEVVGRDLIRNAVTLNSTTVNVARVLGPTIAAVLAGTIGLGWCFVVNAVSFGFVVASLLSLRADGLHPAPPLPRGHGQLRAGLRYAERVPAIIRPLLMMAMVGTFTFEFEVSLPLLARTGVARLTKAAIAYAIALGLGAAACLAAVIIGRWPARSA
;
A
#
# COMPACT_ATOMS: atom_id res chain seq x y z
N MET A 1 -14.71 -9.81 54.64
CA MET A 1 -13.93 -10.29 53.48
C MET A 1 -14.81 -10.13 52.25
N THR A 2 -14.64 -9.02 51.51
CA THR A 2 -15.37 -8.74 50.29
C THR A 2 -14.54 -9.30 49.13
N THR A 3 -15.04 -10.35 48.47
CA THR A 3 -14.44 -10.91 47.23
C THR A 3 -14.41 -9.82 46.15
N PRO A 4 -13.28 -9.53 45.51
CA PRO A 4 -13.25 -8.60 44.43
C PRO A 4 -14.09 -9.17 43.24
N ARG A 5 -15.07 -8.37 42.79
CA ARG A 5 -15.82 -8.69 41.56
C ARG A 5 -14.82 -8.88 40.41
N PRO A 6 -14.93 -9.97 39.62
CA PRO A 6 -14.12 -10.11 38.42
C PRO A 6 -14.40 -8.92 37.49
N ALA A 7 -13.33 -8.26 37.06
CA ALA A 7 -13.41 -7.21 36.04
C ALA A 7 -14.07 -7.80 34.81
N VAL A 8 -15.27 -7.32 34.50
CA VAL A 8 -15.95 -7.64 33.25
C VAL A 8 -15.06 -7.10 32.14
N LEU A 9 -14.33 -7.99 31.44
CA LEU A 9 -13.61 -7.64 30.23
C LEU A 9 -14.62 -7.01 29.29
N PRO A 10 -14.35 -5.81 28.75
CA PRO A 10 -15.28 -5.17 27.82
C PRO A 10 -15.56 -6.11 26.67
N ALA A 11 -16.85 -6.28 26.34
CA ALA A 11 -17.30 -7.00 25.16
C ALA A 11 -16.46 -6.56 23.96
N HIS A 12 -16.02 -7.53 23.13
CA HIS A 12 -15.18 -7.27 21.97
C HIS A 12 -15.71 -6.05 21.20
N PRO A 13 -14.88 -5.05 20.90
CA PRO A 13 -15.36 -3.86 20.22
C PRO A 13 -16.03 -4.28 18.92
N ALA A 14 -17.23 -3.77 18.67
CA ALA A 14 -17.98 -4.04 17.44
C ALA A 14 -17.07 -3.85 16.21
N MET A 15 -17.27 -4.64 15.16
CA MET A 15 -16.42 -4.67 13.95
C MET A 15 -16.09 -3.28 13.38
N PHE A 16 -16.95 -2.30 13.61
CA PHE A 16 -16.83 -0.91 13.15
C PHE A 16 -16.55 0.10 14.27
N ALA A 17 -16.11 -0.34 15.45
CA ALA A 17 -15.91 0.54 16.61
C ALA A 17 -14.93 1.69 16.34
N ALA A 18 -13.89 1.49 15.51
CA ALA A 18 -12.97 2.55 15.13
C ALA A 18 -13.66 3.71 14.38
N LEU A 19 -14.75 3.47 13.64
CA LEU A 19 -15.51 4.52 12.96
C LEU A 19 -16.28 5.44 13.90
N ALA A 20 -16.44 5.06 15.16
CA ALA A 20 -16.99 5.93 16.18
C ALA A 20 -16.03 7.09 16.54
N VAL A 21 -14.71 6.93 16.26
CA VAL A 21 -13.72 7.99 16.44
C VAL A 21 -13.85 9.01 15.29
N PRO A 22 -14.25 10.27 15.54
CA PRO A 22 -14.53 11.24 14.48
C PRO A 22 -13.31 11.52 13.57
N ASN A 23 -12.12 11.58 14.16
CA ASN A 23 -10.87 11.76 13.42
C ASN A 23 -10.60 10.56 12.49
N PHE A 24 -10.80 9.33 12.96
CA PHE A 24 -10.58 8.15 12.14
C PHE A 24 -11.58 8.08 10.98
N ARG A 25 -12.86 8.38 11.23
CA ARG A 25 -13.88 8.42 10.17
C ARG A 25 -13.53 9.40 9.06
N ARG A 26 -13.08 10.63 9.42
CA ARG A 26 -12.62 11.63 8.44
C ARG A 26 -11.42 11.15 7.66
N TYR A 27 -10.44 10.60 8.36
CA TYR A 27 -9.21 10.08 7.75
C TYR A 27 -9.50 8.93 6.79
N VAL A 28 -10.23 7.90 7.25
CA VAL A 28 -10.48 6.71 6.43
C VAL A 28 -11.34 6.99 5.21
N SER A 29 -12.28 7.96 5.28
CA SER A 29 -13.08 8.33 4.11
C SER A 29 -12.23 8.94 3.00
N GLY A 30 -11.35 9.90 3.32
CA GLY A 30 -10.40 10.45 2.34
C GLY A 30 -9.43 9.40 1.82
N GLN A 31 -8.89 8.58 2.72
CA GLN A 31 -7.94 7.52 2.40
C GLN A 31 -8.54 6.43 1.49
N SER A 32 -9.81 6.04 1.72
CA SER A 32 -10.50 5.04 0.88
C SER A 32 -10.59 5.50 -0.57
N LEU A 33 -10.95 6.77 -0.76
CA LEU A 33 -11.07 7.36 -2.10
C LEU A 33 -9.71 7.39 -2.82
N SER A 34 -8.66 7.78 -2.10
CA SER A 34 -7.30 7.82 -2.63
C SER A 34 -6.75 6.42 -2.96
N LEU A 35 -7.07 5.41 -2.16
CA LEU A 35 -6.67 4.03 -2.44
C LEU A 35 -7.30 3.54 -3.75
N ILE A 36 -8.59 3.81 -3.97
CA ILE A 36 -9.26 3.48 -5.23
C ILE A 36 -8.58 4.21 -6.39
N GLY A 37 -8.35 5.53 -6.26
CA GLY A 37 -7.64 6.32 -7.27
C GLY A 37 -6.25 5.79 -7.59
N THR A 38 -5.49 5.37 -6.59
CA THR A 38 -4.15 4.78 -6.77
C THR A 38 -4.21 3.47 -7.57
N TRP A 39 -5.21 2.61 -7.34
CA TRP A 39 -5.40 1.40 -8.14
C TRP A 39 -5.87 1.71 -9.57
N VAL A 40 -6.70 2.75 -9.74
CA VAL A 40 -7.08 3.26 -11.08
C VAL A 40 -5.83 3.71 -11.84
N GLU A 41 -4.96 4.50 -11.21
CA GLU A 41 -3.71 4.99 -11.82
C GLU A 41 -2.77 3.83 -12.16
N THR A 42 -2.63 2.84 -11.27
CA THR A 42 -1.75 1.69 -11.50
C THR A 42 -2.12 0.95 -12.78
N VAL A 43 -3.41 0.67 -12.99
CA VAL A 43 -3.89 0.03 -14.21
C VAL A 43 -3.72 0.94 -15.43
N ALA A 44 -4.07 2.22 -15.29
CA ALA A 44 -3.92 3.19 -16.38
C ALA A 44 -2.45 3.34 -16.82
N GLN A 45 -1.51 3.37 -15.87
CA GLN A 45 -0.07 3.43 -16.16
C GLN A 45 0.41 2.18 -16.91
N ALA A 46 -0.04 0.99 -16.52
CA ALA A 46 0.29 -0.24 -17.22
C ALA A 46 -0.22 -0.23 -18.68
N LEU A 47 -1.48 0.18 -18.87
CA LEU A 47 -2.06 0.33 -20.21
C LEU A 47 -1.35 1.39 -21.04
N LEU A 48 -0.95 2.51 -20.44
CA LEU A 48 -0.19 3.58 -21.08
C LEU A 48 1.17 3.07 -21.59
N VAL A 49 1.93 2.38 -20.74
CA VAL A 49 3.24 1.82 -21.11
C VAL A 49 3.09 0.82 -22.26
N LEU A 50 2.10 -0.06 -22.20
CA LEU A 50 1.81 -1.00 -23.27
C LEU A 50 1.37 -0.31 -24.59
N ARG A 51 0.65 0.81 -24.50
CA ARG A 51 0.27 1.62 -25.66
C ARG A 51 1.47 2.29 -26.31
N LEU A 52 2.41 2.80 -25.50
CA LEU A 52 3.61 3.50 -26.00
C LEU A 52 4.68 2.54 -26.57
N THR A 53 4.83 1.35 -25.99
CA THR A 53 6.00 0.48 -26.26
C THR A 53 5.67 -0.86 -26.88
N HIS A 54 4.45 -1.32 -26.74
CA HIS A 54 4.00 -2.67 -27.13
C HIS A 54 4.80 -3.81 -26.50
N SER A 55 5.54 -3.55 -25.42
CA SER A 55 6.49 -4.47 -24.78
C SER A 55 6.14 -4.76 -23.32
N GLY A 56 5.97 -6.05 -22.99
CA GLY A 56 5.79 -6.51 -21.60
C GLY A 56 7.04 -6.34 -20.75
N THR A 57 8.23 -6.46 -21.38
CA THR A 57 9.51 -6.22 -20.68
C THR A 57 9.62 -4.78 -20.19
N ILE A 58 9.25 -3.80 -21.01
CA ILE A 58 9.27 -2.39 -20.63
C ILE A 58 8.22 -2.10 -19.56
N LEU A 59 7.05 -2.74 -19.63
CA LEU A 59 6.07 -2.68 -18.56
C LEU A 59 6.65 -3.19 -17.24
N GLY A 60 7.29 -4.36 -17.24
CA GLY A 60 7.97 -4.90 -16.04
C GLY A 60 9.05 -3.96 -15.50
N LEU A 61 9.88 -3.38 -16.36
CA LEU A 61 10.92 -2.42 -15.97
C LEU A 61 10.31 -1.13 -15.38
N THR A 62 9.23 -0.63 -15.94
CA THR A 62 8.53 0.57 -15.42
C THR A 62 7.89 0.27 -14.07
N THR A 63 7.30 -0.90 -13.90
CA THR A 63 6.76 -1.37 -12.62
C THR A 63 7.88 -1.53 -11.59
N ALA A 64 9.01 -2.14 -11.98
CA ALA A 64 10.19 -2.23 -11.11
C ALA A 64 10.71 -0.84 -10.71
N ALA A 65 10.76 0.13 -11.61
CA ALA A 65 11.14 1.51 -11.32
C ALA A 65 10.21 2.16 -10.28
N ARG A 66 8.91 1.85 -10.30
CA ARG A 66 7.95 2.33 -9.30
C ARG A 66 8.19 1.73 -7.92
N TYR A 67 8.51 0.43 -7.83
CA TYR A 67 8.64 -0.28 -6.55
C TYR A 67 10.07 -0.30 -5.99
N ALA A 68 11.10 -0.14 -6.81
CA ALA A 68 12.49 -0.14 -6.37
C ALA A 68 12.79 0.93 -5.29
N PRO A 69 12.34 2.19 -5.41
CA PRO A 69 12.53 3.18 -4.34
C PRO A 69 11.84 2.76 -3.04
N ILE A 70 10.66 2.14 -3.11
CA ILE A 70 9.95 1.65 -1.92
C ILE A 70 10.82 0.61 -1.22
N LEU A 71 11.33 -0.38 -1.95
CA LEU A 71 12.18 -1.44 -1.37
C LEU A 71 13.46 -0.88 -0.75
N LEU A 72 14.16 0.02 -1.46
CA LEU A 72 15.47 0.53 -1.05
C LEU A 72 15.38 1.61 0.03
N LEU A 73 14.36 2.48 -0.03
CA LEU A 73 14.28 3.64 0.84
C LEU A 73 13.38 3.43 2.06
N SER A 74 12.47 2.43 2.07
CA SER A 74 11.54 2.23 3.20
C SER A 74 12.20 2.12 4.56
N PRO A 75 13.35 1.44 4.74
CA PRO A 75 13.99 1.38 6.05
C PRO A 75 14.48 2.76 6.54
N TYR A 76 14.97 3.60 5.64
CA TYR A 76 15.40 4.98 5.95
C TYR A 76 14.18 5.89 6.15
N ALA A 77 13.17 5.72 5.31
CA ALA A 77 11.92 6.47 5.39
C ALA A 77 11.17 6.16 6.71
N GLY A 78 11.19 4.91 7.17
CA GLY A 78 10.67 4.54 8.49
C GLY A 78 11.31 5.35 9.61
N LEU A 79 12.65 5.42 9.65
CA LEU A 79 13.36 6.26 10.63
C LEU A 79 13.03 7.75 10.51
N LEU A 80 12.85 8.24 9.29
CA LEU A 80 12.42 9.63 9.05
C LEU A 80 11.04 9.89 9.66
N VAL A 81 10.10 8.97 9.40
CA VAL A 81 8.72 9.04 9.92
C VAL A 81 8.69 9.02 11.44
N ASP A 82 9.48 8.16 12.07
CA ASP A 82 9.53 8.04 13.53
C ASP A 82 10.07 9.30 14.23
N ARG A 83 10.87 10.08 13.50
CA ARG A 83 11.49 11.35 14.01
C ARG A 83 10.64 12.59 13.77
N HIS A 84 9.60 12.49 12.92
CA HIS A 84 8.79 13.64 12.53
C HIS A 84 7.31 13.41 12.86
N SER A 85 6.52 14.48 12.84
CA SER A 85 5.08 14.39 12.93
C SER A 85 4.53 13.62 11.72
N LYS A 86 3.90 12.45 11.96
CA LYS A 86 3.33 11.59 10.92
C LYS A 86 2.34 12.35 10.03
N ARG A 87 1.53 13.23 10.64
CA ARG A 87 0.59 14.10 9.91
C ARG A 87 1.31 15.01 8.92
N ARG A 88 2.45 15.63 9.31
CA ARG A 88 3.22 16.49 8.39
C ARG A 88 3.86 15.70 7.27
N VAL A 89 4.41 14.54 7.58
CA VAL A 89 4.99 13.64 6.57
C VAL A 89 3.91 13.22 5.58
N LEU A 90 2.73 12.78 6.06
CA LEU A 90 1.61 12.42 5.20
C LEU A 90 1.13 13.58 4.33
N LEU A 91 1.01 14.79 4.87
CA LEU A 91 0.64 15.96 4.07
C LEU A 91 1.64 16.20 2.94
N ALA A 92 2.94 16.16 3.22
CA ALA A 92 3.98 16.37 2.21
C ALA A 92 3.96 15.26 1.14
N THR A 93 3.86 13.99 1.55
CA THR A 93 3.84 12.86 0.61
C THR A 93 2.57 12.84 -0.23
N GLN A 94 1.40 13.11 0.34
CA GLN A 94 0.12 13.12 -0.36
C GLN A 94 0.04 14.28 -1.38
N ILE A 95 0.55 15.47 -1.03
CA ILE A 95 0.66 16.58 -1.99
C ILE A 95 1.63 16.19 -3.12
N GLY A 96 2.79 15.62 -2.79
CA GLY A 96 3.77 15.19 -3.78
C GLY A 96 3.23 14.11 -4.72
N LEU A 97 2.54 13.09 -4.19
CA LEU A 97 1.88 12.03 -4.97
C LEU A 97 0.79 12.61 -5.88
N GLY A 98 0.00 13.54 -5.37
CA GLY A 98 -1.02 14.25 -6.16
C GLY A 98 -0.40 15.05 -7.31
N LEU A 99 0.71 15.74 -7.08
CA LEU A 99 1.43 16.49 -8.12
C LEU A 99 2.04 15.56 -9.18
N VAL A 100 2.60 14.42 -8.78
CA VAL A 100 3.12 13.40 -9.73
C VAL A 100 2.00 12.86 -10.60
N SER A 101 0.86 12.50 -10.01
CA SER A 101 -0.31 12.02 -10.76
C SER A 101 -0.89 13.10 -11.68
N ALA A 102 -0.94 14.36 -11.22
CA ALA A 102 -1.39 15.49 -12.04
C ALA A 102 -0.45 15.75 -13.23
N ALA A 103 0.87 15.69 -13.00
CA ALA A 103 1.86 15.85 -14.05
C ALA A 103 1.74 14.75 -15.12
N LEU A 104 1.54 13.50 -14.68
CA LEU A 104 1.32 12.37 -15.60
C LEU A 104 0.01 12.54 -16.38
N GLY A 105 -1.07 12.93 -15.71
CA GLY A 105 -2.35 13.23 -16.35
C GLY A 105 -2.25 14.35 -17.39
N ALA A 106 -1.62 15.46 -17.05
CA ALA A 106 -1.40 16.60 -17.95
C ALA A 106 -0.56 16.20 -19.17
N ALA A 107 0.53 15.45 -18.98
CA ALA A 107 1.37 14.97 -20.09
C ALA A 107 0.62 14.01 -21.03
N VAL A 108 -0.26 13.15 -20.49
CA VAL A 108 -1.08 12.25 -21.32
C VAL A 108 -2.17 13.01 -22.07
N LEU A 109 -2.87 13.95 -21.41
CA LEU A 109 -3.94 14.73 -22.03
C LEU A 109 -3.43 15.69 -23.10
N SER A 110 -2.23 16.27 -22.92
CA SER A 110 -1.58 17.10 -23.93
C SER A 110 -1.00 16.34 -25.11
N GLY A 111 -1.00 14.99 -25.06
CA GLY A 111 -0.38 14.16 -26.10
C GLY A 111 1.14 14.20 -26.13
N SER A 112 1.79 14.87 -25.17
CA SER A 112 3.26 15.06 -25.12
C SER A 112 3.98 13.95 -24.36
N ILE A 113 3.25 12.93 -23.87
CA ILE A 113 3.81 11.88 -23.03
C ILE A 113 4.84 11.02 -23.77
N ARG A 114 5.99 10.81 -23.12
CA ARG A 114 7.06 9.93 -23.59
C ARG A 114 7.40 8.91 -22.51
N LEU A 115 7.92 7.76 -22.91
CA LEU A 115 8.27 6.67 -21.98
C LEU A 115 9.18 7.12 -20.82
N TRP A 116 10.21 7.92 -21.09
CA TRP A 116 11.12 8.39 -20.05
C TRP A 116 10.40 9.21 -18.96
N GLN A 117 9.39 10.01 -19.34
CA GLN A 117 8.56 10.77 -18.40
C GLN A 117 7.76 9.83 -17.49
N VAL A 118 7.18 8.75 -18.06
CA VAL A 118 6.48 7.73 -17.28
C VAL A 118 7.42 7.08 -16.26
N VAL A 119 8.65 6.72 -16.69
CA VAL A 119 9.65 6.10 -15.80
C VAL A 119 10.07 7.06 -14.67
N VAL A 120 10.37 8.32 -15.01
CA VAL A 120 10.78 9.34 -14.00
C VAL A 120 9.65 9.59 -13.00
N LEU A 121 8.41 9.75 -13.47
CA LEU A 121 7.26 9.95 -12.60
C LEU A 121 6.95 8.70 -11.76
N ALA A 122 7.16 7.50 -12.30
CA ALA A 122 7.06 6.25 -11.54
C ALA A 122 8.10 6.16 -10.41
N LEU A 123 9.36 6.52 -10.68
CA LEU A 123 10.42 6.63 -9.67
C LEU A 123 10.06 7.67 -8.58
N ALA A 124 9.57 8.84 -8.98
CA ALA A 124 9.15 9.89 -8.05
C ALA A 124 7.97 9.41 -7.16
N PHE A 125 6.96 8.77 -7.77
CA PHE A 125 5.85 8.16 -7.05
C PHE A 125 6.32 7.11 -6.04
N GLY A 126 7.21 6.21 -6.44
CA GLY A 126 7.79 5.19 -5.56
C GLY A 126 8.60 5.79 -4.40
N THR A 127 9.38 6.84 -4.68
CA THR A 127 10.16 7.55 -3.66
C THR A 127 9.27 8.18 -2.59
N LEU A 128 8.20 8.86 -2.98
CA LEU A 128 7.22 9.43 -2.06
C LEU A 128 6.47 8.33 -1.28
N SER A 129 6.11 7.25 -1.96
CA SER A 129 5.42 6.10 -1.36
C SER A 129 6.26 5.38 -0.32
N ALA A 130 7.60 5.40 -0.45
CA ALA A 130 8.51 4.82 0.53
C ALA A 130 8.36 5.46 1.93
N ALA A 131 8.05 6.75 2.00
CA ALA A 131 7.78 7.46 3.26
C ALA A 131 6.28 7.45 3.62
N ASP A 132 5.39 7.50 2.61
CA ASP A 132 3.94 7.51 2.81
C ASP A 132 3.43 6.24 3.51
N ASN A 133 3.89 5.07 3.05
CA ASN A 133 3.43 3.78 3.57
C ASN A 133 3.68 3.61 5.09
N PRO A 134 4.91 3.77 5.63
CA PRO A 134 5.15 3.66 7.06
C PRO A 134 4.47 4.81 7.85
N ALA A 135 4.43 6.02 7.30
CA ALA A 135 3.75 7.14 7.94
C ALA A 135 2.26 6.87 8.12
N ARG A 136 1.61 6.30 7.12
CA ARG A 136 0.18 5.95 7.16
C ARG A 136 -0.11 4.89 8.21
N GLN A 137 0.70 3.84 8.28
CA GLN A 137 0.51 2.77 9.28
C GLN A 137 0.70 3.30 10.71
N ALA A 138 1.74 4.10 10.94
CA ALA A 138 1.99 4.71 12.24
C ALA A 138 0.89 5.74 12.62
N PHE A 139 0.39 6.50 11.64
CA PHE A 139 -0.65 7.51 11.88
C PHE A 139 -2.00 6.92 12.26
N VAL A 140 -2.38 5.77 11.72
CA VAL A 140 -3.61 5.07 12.13
C VAL A 140 -3.62 4.84 13.65
N ALA A 141 -2.49 4.41 14.22
CA ALA A 141 -2.38 4.20 15.66
C ALA A 141 -2.50 5.51 16.46
N GLU A 142 -1.98 6.63 15.93
CA GLU A 142 -2.12 7.94 16.58
C GLU A 142 -3.56 8.47 16.53
N VAL A 143 -4.33 8.09 15.52
CA VAL A 143 -5.72 8.56 15.37
C VAL A 143 -6.70 7.81 16.26
N VAL A 144 -6.55 6.50 16.42
CA VAL A 144 -7.55 5.67 17.16
C VAL A 144 -7.15 5.33 18.59
N GLY A 145 -5.88 5.54 18.97
CA GLY A 145 -5.36 5.08 20.26
C GLY A 145 -5.16 3.56 20.31
N ARG A 146 -4.59 3.06 21.42
CA ARG A 146 -4.14 1.66 21.54
C ARG A 146 -5.28 0.64 21.53
N ASP A 147 -6.43 0.98 22.10
CA ASP A 147 -7.54 0.04 22.30
C ASP A 147 -8.25 -0.34 21.00
N LEU A 148 -8.26 0.55 20.02
CA LEU A 148 -8.94 0.37 18.74
C LEU A 148 -8.01 0.06 17.56
N ILE A 149 -6.69 -0.07 17.79
CA ILE A 149 -5.71 -0.34 16.73
C ILE A 149 -6.09 -1.57 15.90
N ARG A 150 -6.44 -2.68 16.53
CA ARG A 150 -6.81 -3.92 15.83
C ARG A 150 -8.00 -3.71 14.90
N ASN A 151 -9.02 -3.00 15.37
CA ASN A 151 -10.21 -2.69 14.59
C ASN A 151 -9.88 -1.77 13.41
N ALA A 152 -9.11 -0.70 13.65
CA ALA A 152 -8.68 0.24 12.62
C ALA A 152 -7.81 -0.41 11.53
N VAL A 153 -6.88 -1.30 11.92
CA VAL A 153 -6.05 -2.06 10.98
C VAL A 153 -6.91 -3.01 10.13
N THR A 154 -7.88 -3.69 10.71
CA THR A 154 -8.82 -4.55 9.98
C THR A 154 -9.62 -3.74 8.96
N LEU A 155 -10.18 -2.59 9.35
CA LEU A 155 -10.91 -1.71 8.45
C LEU A 155 -10.02 -1.17 7.32
N ASN A 156 -8.80 -0.76 7.65
CA ASN A 156 -7.83 -0.30 6.64
C ASN A 156 -7.48 -1.41 5.65
N SER A 157 -7.25 -2.65 6.13
CA SER A 157 -6.99 -3.80 5.25
C SER A 157 -8.19 -4.13 4.35
N THR A 158 -9.39 -4.06 4.90
CA THR A 158 -10.64 -4.23 4.12
C THR A 158 -10.74 -3.17 3.03
N THR A 159 -10.47 -1.89 3.36
CA THR A 159 -10.47 -0.78 2.41
C THR A 159 -9.46 -0.99 1.27
N VAL A 160 -8.24 -1.43 1.60
CA VAL A 160 -7.21 -1.74 0.59
C VAL A 160 -7.68 -2.84 -0.35
N ASN A 161 -8.29 -3.92 0.17
CA ASN A 161 -8.76 -5.02 -0.66
C ASN A 161 -9.96 -4.63 -1.53
N VAL A 162 -10.89 -3.84 -1.00
CA VAL A 162 -12.01 -3.27 -1.78
C VAL A 162 -11.49 -2.37 -2.90
N ALA A 163 -10.53 -1.49 -2.60
CA ALA A 163 -9.92 -0.62 -3.60
C ALA A 163 -9.19 -1.40 -4.71
N ARG A 164 -8.54 -2.52 -4.35
CA ARG A 164 -7.85 -3.42 -5.29
C ARG A 164 -8.82 -4.06 -6.29
N VAL A 165 -10.07 -4.32 -5.88
CA VAL A 165 -11.11 -4.88 -6.76
C VAL A 165 -11.80 -3.79 -7.58
N LEU A 166 -12.17 -2.68 -6.94
CA LEU A 166 -12.91 -1.59 -7.60
C LEU A 166 -12.03 -0.78 -8.54
N GLY A 167 -10.75 -0.55 -8.19
CA GLY A 167 -9.83 0.28 -8.97
C GLY A 167 -9.69 -0.16 -10.43
N PRO A 168 -9.33 -1.42 -10.71
CA PRO A 168 -9.23 -1.92 -12.08
C PRO A 168 -10.52 -1.80 -12.88
N THR A 169 -11.68 -2.04 -12.24
CA THR A 169 -12.99 -1.91 -12.87
C THR A 169 -13.27 -0.46 -13.28
N ILE A 170 -13.03 0.47 -12.37
CA ILE A 170 -13.18 1.91 -12.63
C ILE A 170 -12.18 2.37 -13.69
N ALA A 171 -10.93 1.89 -13.63
CA ALA A 171 -9.91 2.20 -14.63
C ALA A 171 -10.33 1.76 -16.04
N ALA A 172 -10.89 0.56 -16.17
CA ALA A 172 -11.37 0.05 -17.46
C ALA A 172 -12.49 0.90 -18.03
N VAL A 173 -13.46 1.31 -17.19
CA VAL A 173 -14.57 2.19 -17.60
C VAL A 173 -14.02 3.57 -18.01
N LEU A 174 -13.22 4.22 -17.18
CA LEU A 174 -12.67 5.54 -17.47
C LEU A 174 -11.77 5.52 -18.71
N ALA A 175 -10.88 4.55 -18.85
CA ALA A 175 -10.00 4.43 -20.00
C ALA A 175 -10.76 4.16 -21.30
N GLY A 176 -11.87 3.41 -21.24
CA GLY A 176 -12.70 3.10 -22.39
C GLY A 176 -13.67 4.22 -22.79
N THR A 177 -14.07 5.10 -21.88
CA THR A 177 -15.07 6.16 -22.14
C THR A 177 -14.43 7.53 -22.38
N ILE A 178 -13.60 7.99 -21.45
CA ILE A 178 -13.01 9.34 -21.46
C ILE A 178 -11.49 9.36 -21.66
N GLY A 179 -10.84 8.19 -21.63
CA GLY A 179 -9.43 8.03 -21.93
C GLY A 179 -8.51 7.94 -20.72
N LEU A 180 -7.29 7.43 -20.96
CA LEU A 180 -6.29 7.13 -19.91
C LEU A 180 -5.86 8.36 -19.11
N GLY A 181 -5.78 9.55 -19.73
CA GLY A 181 -5.35 10.78 -19.05
C GLY A 181 -6.24 11.12 -17.86
N TRP A 182 -7.54 10.87 -17.95
CA TRP A 182 -8.47 11.14 -16.87
C TRP A 182 -8.32 10.22 -15.67
N CYS A 183 -7.81 9.00 -15.87
CA CYS A 183 -7.50 8.11 -14.74
C CYS A 183 -6.47 8.74 -13.79
N PHE A 184 -5.44 9.41 -14.34
CA PHE A 184 -4.42 10.11 -13.56
C PHE A 184 -4.97 11.37 -12.89
N VAL A 185 -5.82 12.12 -13.58
CA VAL A 185 -6.50 13.32 -13.01
C VAL A 185 -7.39 12.91 -11.84
N VAL A 186 -8.19 11.85 -11.98
CA VAL A 186 -9.05 11.33 -10.90
C VAL A 186 -8.20 10.94 -9.69
N ASN A 187 -7.06 10.28 -9.90
CA ASN A 187 -6.16 9.96 -8.79
C ASN A 187 -5.53 11.22 -8.17
N ALA A 188 -5.09 12.19 -8.96
CA ALA A 188 -4.58 13.46 -8.45
C ALA A 188 -5.59 14.17 -7.55
N VAL A 189 -6.85 14.23 -7.97
CA VAL A 189 -7.96 14.79 -7.17
C VAL A 189 -8.20 13.97 -5.91
N SER A 190 -8.09 12.63 -5.99
CA SER A 190 -8.29 11.75 -4.83
C SER A 190 -7.27 12.00 -3.72
N PHE A 191 -6.01 12.34 -4.05
CA PHE A 191 -5.02 12.79 -3.06
C PHE A 191 -5.43 14.10 -2.39
N GLY A 192 -6.10 15.00 -3.10
CA GLY A 192 -6.68 16.23 -2.54
C GLY A 192 -7.68 15.94 -1.42
N PHE A 193 -8.51 14.91 -1.55
CA PHE A 193 -9.43 14.50 -0.48
C PHE A 193 -8.70 14.01 0.77
N VAL A 194 -7.56 13.30 0.62
CA VAL A 194 -6.75 12.91 1.78
C VAL A 194 -6.13 14.13 2.45
N VAL A 195 -5.58 15.06 1.67
CA VAL A 195 -5.02 16.31 2.20
C VAL A 195 -6.09 17.09 2.95
N ALA A 196 -7.28 17.27 2.38
CA ALA A 196 -8.41 17.94 3.03
C ALA A 196 -8.82 17.22 4.32
N SER A 197 -8.89 15.89 4.27
CA SER A 197 -9.16 15.04 5.44
C SER A 197 -8.11 15.26 6.53
N LEU A 198 -6.81 15.18 6.21
CA LEU A 198 -5.72 15.41 7.17
C LEU A 198 -5.76 16.81 7.77
N LEU A 199 -6.11 17.83 7.00
CA LEU A 199 -6.24 19.21 7.48
C LEU A 199 -7.46 19.40 8.40
N SER A 200 -8.53 18.64 8.20
CA SER A 200 -9.76 18.69 9.00
C SER A 200 -9.68 17.95 10.35
N LEU A 201 -8.59 17.24 10.62
CA LEU A 201 -8.42 16.48 11.87
C LEU A 201 -8.23 17.43 13.05
N ARG A 202 -8.93 17.15 14.14
CA ARG A 202 -8.79 17.88 15.41
C ARG A 202 -7.56 17.37 16.16
N ALA A 203 -6.71 18.29 16.59
CA ALA A 203 -5.46 17.97 17.31
C ALA A 203 -5.74 17.27 18.66
N ASP A 204 -6.81 17.70 19.35
CA ASP A 204 -7.18 17.19 20.69
C ASP A 204 -7.56 15.72 20.72
N GLY A 205 -7.90 15.13 19.54
CA GLY A 205 -8.24 13.72 19.41
C GLY A 205 -7.11 12.87 18.81
N LEU A 206 -5.89 13.35 18.80
CA LEU A 206 -4.73 12.60 18.34
C LEU A 206 -3.90 12.13 19.55
N HIS A 207 -3.32 10.94 19.43
CA HIS A 207 -2.45 10.31 20.44
C HIS A 207 -1.02 10.21 19.88
N PRO A 208 -0.31 11.33 19.72
CA PRO A 208 1.01 11.32 19.09
C PRO A 208 2.00 10.54 19.94
N ALA A 209 2.71 9.61 19.32
CA ALA A 209 3.83 8.94 19.94
C ALA A 209 5.01 9.92 20.06
N PRO A 210 5.78 9.90 21.16
CA PRO A 210 6.97 10.74 21.29
C PRO A 210 7.97 10.39 20.17
N PRO A 211 8.60 11.42 19.57
CA PRO A 211 9.59 11.20 18.51
C PRO A 211 10.77 10.39 19.04
N LEU A 212 11.24 9.44 18.24
CA LEU A 212 12.44 8.67 18.59
C LEU A 212 13.68 9.57 18.61
N PRO A 213 14.53 9.50 19.66
CA PRO A 213 15.77 10.24 19.72
C PRO A 213 16.72 9.85 18.59
N ARG A 214 17.51 10.82 18.12
CA ARG A 214 18.49 10.58 17.06
C ARG A 214 19.64 9.74 17.62
N GLY A 215 19.86 8.54 17.08
CA GLY A 215 20.97 7.66 17.40
C GLY A 215 21.72 7.23 16.13
N HIS A 216 23.05 7.07 16.24
CA HIS A 216 23.86 6.52 15.17
C HIS A 216 23.64 5.00 15.06
N GLY A 217 23.53 4.47 13.83
CA GLY A 217 23.45 3.02 13.60
C GLY A 217 22.09 2.37 13.89
N GLN A 218 21.03 3.13 14.16
CA GLN A 218 19.69 2.59 14.48
C GLN A 218 19.17 1.62 13.44
N LEU A 219 19.37 1.92 12.14
CA LEU A 219 18.95 1.03 11.05
C LEU A 219 19.67 -0.33 11.13
N ARG A 220 21.01 -0.29 11.30
CA ARG A 220 21.81 -1.51 11.40
C ARG A 220 21.47 -2.33 12.65
N ALA A 221 21.18 -1.66 13.75
CA ALA A 221 20.72 -2.29 14.98
C ALA A 221 19.35 -2.95 14.80
N GLY A 222 18.41 -2.26 14.13
CA GLY A 222 17.09 -2.81 13.81
C GLY A 222 17.14 -4.02 12.89
N LEU A 223 17.96 -3.97 11.82
CA LEU A 223 18.14 -5.11 10.92
C LEU A 223 18.75 -6.31 11.65
N ARG A 224 19.79 -6.08 12.46
CA ARG A 224 20.42 -7.14 13.27
C ARG A 224 19.45 -7.74 14.29
N TYR A 225 18.58 -6.92 14.87
CA TYR A 225 17.52 -7.40 15.75
C TYR A 225 16.51 -8.27 15.01
N ALA A 226 16.04 -7.83 13.84
CA ALA A 226 15.12 -8.60 13.01
C ALA A 226 15.70 -9.95 12.58
N GLU A 227 16.98 -10.01 12.21
CA GLU A 227 17.68 -11.26 11.86
C GLU A 227 17.75 -12.25 13.03
N ARG A 228 17.92 -11.75 14.25
CA ARG A 228 18.08 -12.58 15.45
C ARG A 228 16.76 -13.07 16.05
N VAL A 229 15.63 -12.47 15.70
CA VAL A 229 14.33 -12.81 16.24
C VAL A 229 13.52 -13.61 15.21
N PRO A 230 13.41 -14.96 15.39
CA PRO A 230 12.72 -15.84 14.45
C PRO A 230 11.26 -15.45 14.21
N ALA A 231 10.60 -14.88 15.22
CA ALA A 231 9.22 -14.37 15.12
C ALA A 231 9.07 -13.17 14.16
N ILE A 232 10.16 -12.49 13.83
CA ILE A 232 10.18 -11.35 12.90
C ILE A 232 10.69 -11.80 11.53
N ILE A 233 11.82 -12.51 11.48
CA ILE A 233 12.46 -12.85 10.20
C ILE A 233 11.63 -13.86 9.39
N ARG A 234 10.99 -14.85 10.03
CA ARG A 234 10.17 -15.85 9.34
C ARG A 234 8.97 -15.24 8.59
N PRO A 235 8.12 -14.39 9.20
CA PRO A 235 7.06 -13.69 8.47
C PRO A 235 7.58 -12.76 7.36
N LEU A 236 8.73 -12.10 7.56
CA LEU A 236 9.34 -11.25 6.54
C LEU A 236 9.78 -12.06 5.32
N LEU A 237 10.47 -13.19 5.52
CA LEU A 237 10.85 -14.08 4.43
C LEU A 237 9.64 -14.66 3.70
N MET A 238 8.60 -15.05 4.45
CA MET A 238 7.35 -15.54 3.88
C MET A 238 6.66 -14.46 3.05
N MET A 239 6.58 -13.22 3.54
CA MET A 239 6.03 -12.11 2.77
C MET A 239 6.87 -11.79 1.53
N ALA A 240 8.20 -11.88 1.61
CA ALA A 240 9.07 -11.70 0.47
C ALA A 240 8.81 -12.75 -0.62
N MET A 241 8.69 -14.04 -0.23
CA MET A 241 8.35 -15.12 -1.17
C MET A 241 6.97 -14.93 -1.80
N VAL A 242 5.95 -14.68 -0.98
CA VAL A 242 4.58 -14.45 -1.48
C VAL A 242 4.53 -13.20 -2.36
N GLY A 243 5.20 -12.12 -1.95
CA GLY A 243 5.29 -10.90 -2.75
C GLY A 243 5.91 -11.12 -4.12
N THR A 244 7.00 -11.89 -4.18
CA THR A 244 7.72 -12.17 -5.43
C THR A 244 6.91 -13.05 -6.39
N PHE A 245 6.19 -14.05 -5.89
CA PHE A 245 5.54 -15.05 -6.74
C PHE A 245 4.03 -14.83 -6.94
N THR A 246 3.38 -14.04 -6.10
CA THR A 246 1.91 -13.94 -6.10
C THR A 246 1.40 -12.54 -6.51
N PHE A 247 2.18 -11.47 -6.32
CA PHE A 247 1.73 -10.10 -6.58
C PHE A 247 2.01 -9.58 -8.02
N GLU A 248 2.07 -10.48 -9.00
CA GLU A 248 2.36 -10.13 -10.40
C GLU A 248 1.15 -9.62 -11.21
N PHE A 249 0.00 -9.40 -10.56
CA PHE A 249 -1.24 -8.97 -11.24
C PHE A 249 -1.09 -7.67 -12.04
N GLU A 250 -0.27 -6.75 -11.57
CA GLU A 250 -0.10 -5.44 -12.20
C GLU A 250 0.55 -5.53 -13.58
N VAL A 251 1.34 -6.57 -13.81
CA VAL A 251 2.00 -6.84 -15.09
C VAL A 251 1.23 -7.86 -15.91
N SER A 252 0.80 -8.95 -15.26
CA SER A 252 0.20 -10.10 -15.93
C SER A 252 -1.18 -9.82 -16.51
N LEU A 253 -2.06 -9.13 -15.76
CA LEU A 253 -3.43 -8.85 -16.22
C LEU A 253 -3.50 -7.96 -17.47
N PRO A 254 -2.78 -6.82 -17.56
CA PRO A 254 -2.77 -6.01 -18.78
C PRO A 254 -2.19 -6.74 -19.99
N LEU A 255 -1.19 -7.60 -19.79
CA LEU A 255 -0.63 -8.44 -20.86
C LEU A 255 -1.63 -9.48 -21.34
N LEU A 256 -2.33 -10.14 -20.42
CA LEU A 256 -3.39 -11.11 -20.74
C LEU A 256 -4.53 -10.49 -21.52
N ALA A 257 -4.96 -9.30 -21.14
CA ALA A 257 -6.04 -8.57 -21.81
C ALA A 257 -5.70 -8.27 -23.30
N ARG A 258 -4.40 -8.14 -23.64
CA ARG A 258 -3.96 -7.89 -25.03
C ARG A 258 -3.83 -9.15 -25.88
N THR A 259 -3.59 -10.31 -25.29
CA THR A 259 -3.23 -11.53 -26.06
C THR A 259 -4.42 -12.33 -26.59
N GLY A 260 -5.65 -11.92 -26.24
CA GLY A 260 -6.87 -12.59 -26.67
C GLY A 260 -7.17 -13.89 -25.90
N VAL A 261 -8.45 -14.30 -25.92
CA VAL A 261 -9.00 -15.40 -25.10
C VAL A 261 -8.31 -16.75 -25.31
N ALA A 262 -7.82 -17.05 -26.51
CA ALA A 262 -7.19 -18.35 -26.83
C ALA A 262 -5.83 -18.57 -26.14
N ARG A 263 -5.10 -17.48 -25.80
CA ARG A 263 -3.87 -17.53 -25.00
C ARG A 263 -4.12 -17.42 -23.51
N LEU A 264 -5.30 -16.93 -23.13
CA LEU A 264 -5.73 -16.79 -21.73
C LEU A 264 -5.73 -18.11 -20.98
N THR A 265 -6.10 -19.22 -21.62
CA THR A 265 -6.19 -20.54 -20.98
C THR A 265 -4.82 -21.03 -20.49
N LYS A 266 -3.78 -20.90 -21.30
CA LYS A 266 -2.40 -21.29 -20.91
C LYS A 266 -1.82 -20.40 -19.82
N ALA A 267 -2.05 -19.09 -19.91
CA ALA A 267 -1.60 -18.14 -18.92
C ALA A 267 -2.38 -18.24 -17.61
N ALA A 268 -3.70 -18.52 -17.67
CA ALA A 268 -4.53 -18.79 -16.49
C ALA A 268 -4.08 -20.07 -15.76
N ILE A 269 -3.71 -21.11 -16.52
CA ILE A 269 -3.14 -22.34 -15.95
C ILE A 269 -1.80 -22.07 -15.28
N ALA A 270 -0.87 -21.37 -15.96
CA ALA A 270 0.42 -21.01 -15.38
C ALA A 270 0.26 -20.14 -14.12
N TYR A 271 -0.71 -19.25 -14.13
CA TYR A 271 -1.05 -18.40 -13.00
C TYR A 271 -1.66 -19.20 -11.84
N ALA A 272 -2.58 -20.12 -12.12
CA ALA A 272 -3.18 -21.01 -11.11
C ALA A 272 -2.11 -21.91 -10.46
N ILE A 273 -1.12 -22.38 -11.25
CA ILE A 273 0.03 -23.13 -10.74
C ILE A 273 0.89 -22.24 -9.81
N ALA A 274 1.19 -21.00 -10.22
CA ALA A 274 1.96 -20.06 -9.40
C ALA A 274 1.25 -19.73 -8.08
N LEU A 275 -0.08 -19.50 -8.13
CA LEU A 275 -0.92 -19.33 -6.93
C LEU A 275 -0.93 -20.56 -6.04
N GLY A 276 -1.04 -21.74 -6.64
CA GLY A 276 -1.01 -23.02 -5.91
C GLY A 276 0.33 -23.24 -5.21
N LEU A 277 1.46 -22.94 -5.88
CA LEU A 277 2.79 -23.02 -5.30
C LEU A 277 2.99 -21.99 -4.19
N GLY A 278 2.50 -20.76 -4.35
CA GLY A 278 2.52 -19.72 -3.32
C GLY A 278 1.70 -20.12 -2.09
N ALA A 279 0.49 -20.64 -2.28
CA ALA A 279 -0.36 -21.14 -1.20
C ALA A 279 0.28 -22.35 -0.48
N ALA A 280 0.90 -23.27 -1.22
CA ALA A 280 1.61 -24.41 -0.66
C ALA A 280 2.84 -23.98 0.15
N ALA A 281 3.61 -22.98 -0.32
CA ALA A 281 4.72 -22.39 0.42
C ALA A 281 4.25 -21.71 1.70
N CYS A 282 3.12 -20.98 1.66
CA CYS A 282 2.50 -20.39 2.85
C CYS A 282 2.06 -21.44 3.87
N LEU A 283 1.41 -22.52 3.41
CA LEU A 283 1.00 -23.65 4.26
C LEU A 283 2.22 -24.34 4.87
N ALA A 284 3.26 -24.61 4.09
CA ALA A 284 4.50 -25.19 4.57
C ALA A 284 5.17 -24.30 5.64
N ALA A 285 5.22 -22.99 5.45
CA ALA A 285 5.77 -22.04 6.42
C ALA A 285 4.96 -22.00 7.72
N VAL A 286 3.61 -22.10 7.63
CA VAL A 286 2.73 -22.19 8.81
C VAL A 286 2.93 -23.51 9.55
N ILE A 287 3.07 -24.63 8.83
CA ILE A 287 3.31 -25.94 9.43
C ILE A 287 4.68 -26.00 10.11
N ILE A 288 5.73 -25.49 9.44
CA ILE A 288 7.09 -25.42 10.00
C ILE A 288 7.13 -24.48 11.21
N GLY A 289 6.39 -23.37 11.17
CA GLY A 289 6.30 -22.42 12.29
C GLY A 289 5.52 -22.97 13.51
N ARG A 290 4.68 -23.99 13.34
CA ARG A 290 3.97 -24.70 14.42
C ARG A 290 4.74 -25.85 15.04
N TRP A 291 5.88 -26.24 14.46
CA TRP A 291 6.70 -27.31 15.05
C TRP A 291 7.26 -26.82 16.39
N PRO A 292 6.88 -27.44 17.53
CA PRO A 292 7.42 -27.03 18.81
C PRO A 292 8.93 -27.24 18.78
N ALA A 293 9.69 -26.20 19.06
CA ALA A 293 11.11 -26.36 19.37
C ALA A 293 11.18 -27.32 20.55
N ARG A 294 11.57 -28.56 20.28
CA ARG A 294 11.90 -29.51 21.34
C ARG A 294 13.03 -28.85 22.12
N SER A 295 12.73 -28.51 23.38
CA SER A 295 13.70 -28.14 24.40
C SER A 295 14.74 -29.27 24.46
N ALA A 296 15.94 -28.95 24.08
CA ALA A 296 17.14 -29.67 24.54
C ALA A 296 17.78 -28.85 25.66
#